data_4c2460738540d220040f736dd53d5049
#
_entry.id   4c2460738540d220040f736dd53d5049
#
_cell.length_a   1.000
_cell.length_b   1.000
_cell.length_c   1.000
_cell.angle_alpha   90.00
_cell.angle_beta   90.00
_cell.angle_gamma   90.00
#
_symmetry.space_group_name_H-M   'P 1'
#
loop_
_entity.id
_entity.type
_entity.pdbx_description
1 polymer ?
#
loop_
_entity_poly.entity_id
_entity_poly.type
_entity_poly.pdbx_seq_one_letter_code
_entity_poly.pdbx_strand_id
1 'polypeptide(L)'
;MKVIGATVCLLLVAGALTNHAAAQSWNSNGPLPRAGHSMVYDAGSSRIIIFGGGSTDITSAFTGLNDVWRLYGSPTPLGGSGLNWNLVRAAGTPPSPRGGHSAGYDPGSNRMIVFAGQVGATTCANDVWALANANGFGGNATWTQLSPSGGPPPARNEQGGVYDPGSNTLMIFGGDNCNNVPFSDVWVLSNANGVSGTPTWTQLSPAPGPQARRSFGTVYDPASNELIIFGGYNDSGGYFNDVWVLSNANGTGGTPVWTQLSPTGSLPAARANLSVTYDPTSNHMTLFGGIAGNTLFNDAWVLTHANGMGGTPAWTEITPASNVLPLPRAVHRAVYNATSNVMTIFGGIFNPPPATALVTSDVFMLSHANGQ
;
A
#
# COMPACT_ATOMS: atom_id res chain seq x y z
N MET A 1 7.19 -52.79 60.10
CA MET A 1 8.28 -51.80 59.90
C MET A 1 7.74 -50.71 59.00
N LYS A 2 7.80 -49.50 59.49
CA LYS A 2 7.09 -48.29 59.03
C LYS A 2 7.41 -47.88 57.59
N VAL A 3 6.38 -47.54 56.81
CA VAL A 3 6.46 -46.67 55.67
C VAL A 3 5.82 -45.35 56.05
N ILE A 4 6.64 -44.32 56.21
CA ILE A 4 6.21 -42.94 56.42
C ILE A 4 6.84 -42.13 55.25
N GLY A 5 6.03 -41.37 54.57
CA GLY A 5 6.51 -40.17 53.92
C GLY A 5 6.50 -40.14 52.43
N ALA A 6 5.34 -39.86 51.81
CA ALA A 6 5.27 -39.29 50.46
C ALA A 6 3.94 -38.51 50.27
N THR A 7 3.62 -37.56 51.15
CA THR A 7 2.37 -36.78 50.98
C THR A 7 2.54 -35.29 51.28
N VAL A 8 3.74 -34.74 51.22
CA VAL A 8 3.95 -33.30 51.53
C VAL A 8 4.49 -32.50 50.34
N CYS A 9 4.82 -33.12 49.23
CA CYS A 9 5.50 -32.38 48.12
C CYS A 9 4.59 -31.95 46.98
N LEU A 10 3.26 -32.22 46.99
CA LEU A 10 2.38 -31.91 45.87
C LEU A 10 1.52 -30.66 46.04
N LEU A 11 1.51 -30.00 47.17
CA LEU A 11 0.70 -28.79 47.42
C LEU A 11 1.44 -27.46 47.26
N LEU A 12 2.76 -27.47 47.12
CA LEU A 12 3.55 -26.24 46.94
C LEU A 12 3.87 -25.91 45.47
N VAL A 13 3.59 -26.81 44.53
CA VAL A 13 3.81 -26.56 43.09
C VAL A 13 2.58 -25.96 42.40
N ALA A 14 1.38 -26.17 42.95
CA ALA A 14 0.14 -25.63 42.34
C ALA A 14 -0.07 -24.13 42.64
N GLY A 15 0.54 -23.59 43.71
CA GLY A 15 0.40 -22.18 44.05
C GLY A 15 1.35 -21.22 43.29
N ALA A 16 2.43 -21.76 42.74
CA ALA A 16 3.42 -20.95 42.02
C ALA A 16 3.12 -20.79 40.50
N LEU A 17 2.29 -21.69 39.96
CA LEU A 17 1.92 -21.64 38.53
C LEU A 17 0.75 -20.68 38.19
N THR A 18 -0.02 -20.26 39.18
CA THR A 18 -1.17 -19.37 38.94
C THR A 18 -0.81 -17.90 38.94
N ASN A 19 0.35 -17.51 39.46
CA ASN A 19 0.78 -16.10 39.45
C ASN A 19 1.69 -15.72 38.29
N HIS A 20 2.17 -16.66 37.47
CA HIS A 20 2.95 -16.34 36.28
C HIS A 20 2.11 -16.22 35.01
N ALA A 21 0.89 -16.72 34.97
CA ALA A 21 0.00 -16.60 33.81
C ALA A 21 -0.64 -15.20 33.64
N ALA A 22 -0.63 -14.38 34.70
CA ALA A 22 -1.22 -13.03 34.65
C ALA A 22 -0.23 -11.91 34.25
N ALA A 23 1.05 -12.20 34.08
CA ALA A 23 2.09 -11.20 33.86
C ALA A 23 2.70 -11.20 32.44
N GLN A 24 2.23 -12.03 31.54
CA GLN A 24 2.69 -12.03 30.14
C GLN A 24 1.55 -11.64 29.20
N SER A 25 1.16 -10.38 29.25
CA SER A 25 0.49 -9.77 28.10
C SER A 25 1.58 -9.39 27.10
N TRP A 26 1.64 -10.09 25.99
CA TRP A 26 2.36 -9.61 24.82
C TRP A 26 1.63 -8.36 24.32
N ASN A 27 2.04 -7.17 24.77
CA ASN A 27 1.66 -5.94 24.12
C ASN A 27 2.47 -5.88 22.83
N SER A 28 1.86 -6.27 21.70
CA SER A 28 2.35 -5.89 20.39
C SER A 28 2.21 -4.36 20.30
N ASN A 29 3.28 -3.61 20.47
CA ASN A 29 3.29 -2.16 20.35
C ASN A 29 3.11 -1.71 18.88
N GLY A 30 2.58 -2.54 18.00
CA GLY A 30 2.44 -2.27 16.57
C GLY A 30 1.26 -3.02 15.93
N PRO A 31 1.00 -2.77 14.65
CA PRO A 31 -0.06 -3.45 13.90
C PRO A 31 0.22 -4.95 13.78
N LEU A 32 -0.85 -5.74 13.71
CA LEU A 32 -0.77 -7.15 13.36
C LEU A 32 -0.09 -7.31 11.99
N PRO A 33 0.60 -8.45 11.73
CA PRO A 33 1.07 -8.82 10.42
C PRO A 33 -0.04 -8.70 9.39
N ARG A 34 0.24 -8.08 8.23
CA ARG A 34 -0.79 -7.80 7.21
C ARG A 34 -0.25 -7.67 5.81
N ALA A 35 -1.12 -7.91 4.85
CA ALA A 35 -0.90 -7.71 3.44
C ALA A 35 -2.10 -6.97 2.81
N GLY A 36 -1.92 -6.33 1.65
CA GLY A 36 -2.99 -5.63 0.94
C GLY A 36 -3.58 -4.43 1.68
N HIS A 37 -2.91 -3.93 2.72
CA HIS A 37 -3.24 -2.68 3.40
C HIS A 37 -2.91 -1.48 2.51
N SER A 38 -3.40 -0.30 2.86
CA SER A 38 -2.90 0.96 2.29
C SER A 38 -1.89 1.62 3.21
N MET A 39 -1.00 2.41 2.62
CA MET A 39 0.06 3.14 3.30
C MET A 39 0.22 4.50 2.65
N VAL A 40 0.11 5.58 3.42
CA VAL A 40 0.29 6.94 2.94
C VAL A 40 1.27 7.68 3.85
N TYR A 41 1.94 8.70 3.31
CA TYR A 41 2.95 9.48 4.03
C TYR A 41 2.55 10.95 4.11
N ASP A 42 2.57 11.47 5.33
CA ASP A 42 2.44 12.89 5.61
C ASP A 42 3.84 13.50 5.82
N ALA A 43 4.34 14.18 4.80
CA ALA A 43 5.65 14.80 4.82
C ALA A 43 5.73 15.94 5.87
N GLY A 44 4.63 16.65 6.11
CA GLY A 44 4.58 17.76 7.05
C GLY A 44 4.79 17.35 8.50
N SER A 45 4.34 16.15 8.88
CA SER A 45 4.53 15.61 10.22
C SER A 45 5.51 14.43 10.29
N SER A 46 6.08 14.02 9.16
CA SER A 46 6.93 12.82 9.03
C SER A 46 6.26 11.56 9.57
N ARG A 47 4.97 11.37 9.26
CA ARG A 47 4.17 10.23 9.72
C ARG A 47 3.70 9.36 8.57
N ILE A 48 3.78 8.06 8.79
CA ILE A 48 3.18 7.06 7.92
C ILE A 48 1.85 6.65 8.53
N ILE A 49 0.80 6.57 7.72
CA ILE A 49 -0.54 6.16 8.12
C ILE A 49 -0.89 4.91 7.35
N ILE A 50 -1.31 3.87 8.08
CA ILE A 50 -1.67 2.57 7.53
C ILE A 50 -3.13 2.29 7.84
N PHE A 51 -3.87 1.74 6.86
CA PHE A 51 -5.26 1.33 7.05
C PHE A 51 -5.50 -0.06 6.47
N GLY A 52 -6.21 -0.90 7.22
CA GLY A 52 -6.79 -2.15 6.75
C GLY A 52 -5.78 -3.24 6.37
N GLY A 53 -6.09 -3.98 5.32
CA GLY A 53 -5.38 -5.18 4.88
C GLY A 53 -5.97 -6.47 5.43
N GLY A 54 -5.32 -7.59 5.18
CA GLY A 54 -5.66 -8.90 5.74
C GLY A 54 -4.56 -9.43 6.66
N SER A 55 -4.95 -10.16 7.70
CA SER A 55 -4.03 -10.71 8.73
C SER A 55 -3.76 -12.21 8.57
N THR A 56 -4.38 -12.88 7.60
CA THR A 56 -4.22 -14.32 7.37
C THR A 56 -3.47 -14.60 6.08
N ASP A 57 -2.97 -15.82 5.96
CA ASP A 57 -2.39 -16.32 4.72
C ASP A 57 -3.42 -16.32 3.58
N ILE A 58 -2.93 -16.38 2.35
CA ILE A 58 -3.76 -16.39 1.13
C ILE A 58 -4.61 -17.66 0.97
N THR A 59 -4.47 -18.64 1.86
CA THR A 59 -5.16 -19.95 1.79
C THR A 59 -6.40 -20.01 2.67
N SER A 60 -6.58 -19.08 3.61
CA SER A 60 -7.75 -19.00 4.49
C SER A 60 -8.75 -17.94 4.02
N ALA A 61 -9.98 -18.02 4.51
CA ALA A 61 -11.01 -17.02 4.22
C ALA A 61 -10.47 -15.60 4.55
N PHE A 62 -10.70 -14.64 3.64
CA PHE A 62 -10.27 -13.26 3.80
C PHE A 62 -10.68 -12.69 5.16
N THR A 63 -9.71 -12.46 6.02
CA THR A 63 -9.92 -11.81 7.32
C THR A 63 -9.43 -10.37 7.24
N GLY A 64 -10.30 -9.50 6.73
CA GLY A 64 -10.00 -8.08 6.58
C GLY A 64 -9.83 -7.38 7.93
N LEU A 65 -9.04 -6.33 7.91
CA LEU A 65 -8.84 -5.38 9.00
C LEU A 65 -9.42 -4.02 8.61
N ASN A 66 -9.78 -3.21 9.61
CA ASN A 66 -10.22 -1.82 9.42
C ASN A 66 -9.62 -0.88 10.47
N ASP A 67 -8.55 -1.31 11.11
CA ASP A 67 -7.78 -0.50 12.04
C ASP A 67 -6.89 0.51 11.28
N VAL A 68 -6.61 1.61 11.96
CA VAL A 68 -5.70 2.65 11.48
C VAL A 68 -4.51 2.72 12.42
N TRP A 69 -3.32 2.73 11.87
CA TRP A 69 -2.08 2.87 12.63
C TRP A 69 -1.25 4.02 12.09
N ARG A 70 -0.52 4.66 12.97
CA ARG A 70 0.50 5.66 12.63
C ARG A 70 1.85 5.17 13.03
N LEU A 71 2.82 5.32 12.12
CA LEU A 71 4.23 5.11 12.40
C LEU A 71 4.93 6.46 12.39
N TYR A 72 5.71 6.76 13.42
CA TYR A 72 6.49 7.98 13.54
C TYR A 72 7.81 7.72 14.28
N GLY A 73 8.75 8.64 14.18
CA GLY A 73 10.08 8.53 14.77
C GLY A 73 11.19 8.48 13.72
N SER A 74 12.41 8.56 14.18
CA SER A 74 13.58 8.43 13.32
C SER A 74 14.10 7.00 13.37
N PRO A 75 14.35 6.36 12.23
CA PRO A 75 15.04 5.09 12.21
C PRO A 75 16.45 5.27 12.78
N THR A 76 16.86 4.37 13.66
CA THR A 76 18.29 4.24 13.97
C THR A 76 18.95 3.41 12.86
N PRO A 77 20.25 3.65 12.54
CA PRO A 77 20.94 2.94 11.45
C PRO A 77 20.93 1.40 11.53
N LEU A 78 20.45 0.84 12.64
CA LEU A 78 20.40 -0.61 12.90
C LEU A 78 18.97 -1.16 13.04
N GLY A 79 17.95 -0.45 12.55
CA GLY A 79 16.57 -0.97 12.52
C GLY A 79 15.90 -1.08 13.89
N GLY A 80 16.44 -0.43 14.92
CA GLY A 80 15.96 -0.53 16.31
C GLY A 80 15.22 0.71 16.80
N SER A 81 14.62 0.57 17.90
CA SER A 81 14.02 1.40 18.97
C SER A 81 13.60 2.87 18.76
N GLY A 82 13.72 3.45 17.57
CA GLY A 82 13.28 4.85 17.30
C GLY A 82 11.90 4.95 16.63
N LEU A 83 11.35 3.86 16.10
CA LEU A 83 10.05 3.83 15.47
C LEU A 83 8.95 3.52 16.47
N ASN A 84 7.90 4.31 16.47
CA ASN A 84 6.78 4.18 17.38
C ASN A 84 5.48 3.98 16.60
N TRP A 85 4.72 2.96 16.99
CA TRP A 85 3.39 2.71 16.49
C TRP A 85 2.32 3.30 17.41
N ASN A 86 1.29 3.89 16.83
CA ASN A 86 0.13 4.40 17.54
C ASN A 86 -1.15 3.95 16.85
N LEU A 87 -1.99 3.21 17.57
CA LEU A 87 -3.34 2.84 17.11
C LEU A 87 -4.24 4.08 17.14
N VAL A 88 -4.86 4.38 16.01
CA VAL A 88 -5.82 5.49 15.88
C VAL A 88 -7.20 5.02 16.28
N ARG A 89 -7.72 5.58 17.36
CA ARG A 89 -9.12 5.37 17.77
C ARG A 89 -9.98 6.45 17.12
N ALA A 90 -10.39 6.21 15.88
CA ALA A 90 -11.21 7.16 15.15
C ALA A 90 -12.68 7.11 15.64
N ALA A 91 -13.31 8.26 15.68
CA ALA A 91 -14.76 8.39 15.86
C ALA A 91 -15.50 8.11 14.52
N GLY A 92 -16.82 7.99 14.59
CA GLY A 92 -17.67 7.66 13.45
C GLY A 92 -17.64 6.15 13.14
N THR A 93 -18.43 5.74 12.15
CA THR A 93 -18.45 4.37 11.66
C THR A 93 -17.27 4.18 10.70
N PRO A 94 -16.33 3.27 10.96
CA PRO A 94 -15.24 3.02 10.03
C PRO A 94 -15.72 2.27 8.78
N PRO A 95 -14.96 2.29 7.68
CA PRO A 95 -15.18 1.38 6.56
C PRO A 95 -15.21 -0.09 7.02
N SER A 96 -15.95 -0.94 6.32
CA SER A 96 -15.86 -2.39 6.53
C SER A 96 -14.41 -2.86 6.44
N PRO A 97 -14.00 -3.90 7.19
CA PRO A 97 -12.69 -4.53 7.03
C PRO A 97 -12.40 -4.85 5.58
N ARG A 98 -11.22 -4.46 5.07
CA ARG A 98 -10.90 -4.56 3.64
C ARG A 98 -9.42 -4.67 3.33
N GLY A 99 -9.12 -5.28 2.17
CA GLY A 99 -7.78 -5.30 1.56
C GLY A 99 -7.83 -4.96 0.07
N GLY A 100 -6.67 -4.67 -0.54
CA GLY A 100 -6.58 -4.34 -1.95
C GLY A 100 -7.27 -3.02 -2.35
N HIS A 101 -7.61 -2.17 -1.38
CA HIS A 101 -8.16 -0.85 -1.58
C HIS A 101 -7.08 0.17 -1.96
N SER A 102 -7.49 1.29 -2.57
CA SER A 102 -6.61 2.43 -2.80
C SER A 102 -6.74 3.45 -1.67
N ALA A 103 -5.67 4.19 -1.42
CA ALA A 103 -5.71 5.34 -0.53
C ALA A 103 -4.83 6.48 -1.02
N GLY A 104 -5.25 7.71 -0.71
CA GLY A 104 -4.49 8.92 -0.89
C GLY A 104 -4.49 9.76 0.38
N TYR A 105 -3.57 10.71 0.47
CA TYR A 105 -3.49 11.63 1.59
C TYR A 105 -3.49 13.07 1.12
N ASP A 106 -4.38 13.86 1.70
CA ASP A 106 -4.44 15.30 1.51
C ASP A 106 -3.75 16.02 2.68
N PRO A 107 -2.54 16.55 2.50
CA PRO A 107 -1.84 17.26 3.56
C PRO A 107 -2.52 18.59 3.92
N GLY A 108 -3.23 19.22 2.98
CA GLY A 108 -3.89 20.50 3.20
C GLY A 108 -5.05 20.43 4.17
N SER A 109 -5.84 19.35 4.14
CA SER A 109 -6.96 19.12 5.07
C SER A 109 -6.68 18.03 6.11
N ASN A 110 -5.48 17.44 6.13
CA ASN A 110 -5.11 16.31 7.00
C ASN A 110 -6.09 15.15 6.88
N ARG A 111 -6.37 14.70 5.64
CA ARG A 111 -7.32 13.63 5.37
C ARG A 111 -6.69 12.48 4.61
N MET A 112 -6.98 11.26 5.06
CA MET A 112 -6.75 10.06 4.28
C MET A 112 -8.05 9.71 3.55
N ILE A 113 -7.99 9.55 2.24
CA ILE A 113 -9.09 9.14 1.37
C ILE A 113 -8.91 7.66 1.06
N VAL A 114 -9.96 6.85 1.20
CA VAL A 114 -9.95 5.40 0.94
C VAL A 114 -11.03 5.08 -0.08
N PHE A 115 -10.69 4.30 -1.09
CA PHE A 115 -11.63 3.87 -2.12
C PHE A 115 -11.59 2.36 -2.33
N ALA A 116 -12.80 1.75 -2.38
CA ALA A 116 -13.01 0.38 -2.83
C ALA A 116 -12.33 -0.71 -1.97
N GLY A 117 -11.91 -1.81 -2.58
CA GLY A 117 -11.24 -2.94 -1.95
C GLY A 117 -12.14 -4.15 -1.74
N GLN A 118 -11.52 -5.29 -1.49
CA GLN A 118 -12.18 -6.54 -1.15
C GLN A 118 -12.68 -6.51 0.29
N VAL A 119 -13.96 -6.79 0.50
CA VAL A 119 -14.65 -6.80 1.81
C VAL A 119 -15.20 -8.16 2.20
N GLY A 120 -15.04 -9.15 1.36
CA GLY A 120 -15.45 -10.54 1.55
C GLY A 120 -14.71 -11.45 0.58
N ALA A 121 -14.97 -12.76 0.62
CA ALA A 121 -14.24 -13.73 -0.21
C ALA A 121 -14.31 -13.41 -1.72
N THR A 122 -15.49 -12.99 -2.20
CA THR A 122 -15.75 -12.65 -3.62
C THR A 122 -16.46 -11.30 -3.77
N THR A 123 -16.39 -10.45 -2.75
CA THR A 123 -17.14 -9.19 -2.70
C THR A 123 -16.17 -8.01 -2.66
N CYS A 124 -16.27 -7.17 -3.68
CA CYS A 124 -15.61 -5.87 -3.72
C CYS A 124 -16.57 -4.75 -3.33
N ALA A 125 -16.01 -3.68 -2.76
CA ALA A 125 -16.68 -2.41 -2.54
C ALA A 125 -16.38 -1.41 -3.67
N ASN A 126 -17.14 -0.29 -3.69
CA ASN A 126 -16.87 0.89 -4.52
C ASN A 126 -17.18 2.19 -3.76
N ASP A 127 -17.23 2.09 -2.44
CA ASP A 127 -17.47 3.21 -1.53
C ASP A 127 -16.21 4.08 -1.36
N VAL A 128 -16.44 5.35 -1.02
CA VAL A 128 -15.38 6.32 -0.73
C VAL A 128 -15.51 6.76 0.72
N TRP A 129 -14.39 6.81 1.41
CA TRP A 129 -14.30 7.22 2.81
C TRP A 129 -13.20 8.25 3.01
N ALA A 130 -13.42 9.16 3.95
CA ALA A 130 -12.43 10.12 4.39
C ALA A 130 -12.19 10.00 5.89
N LEU A 131 -10.93 9.91 6.29
CA LEU A 131 -10.50 9.98 7.68
C LEU A 131 -9.90 11.36 7.94
N ALA A 132 -10.61 12.19 8.65
CA ALA A 132 -10.11 13.50 9.08
C ALA A 132 -9.10 13.35 10.23
N ASN A 133 -8.17 14.31 10.35
CA ASN A 133 -7.10 14.33 11.35
C ASN A 133 -6.28 13.03 11.34
N ALA A 134 -6.06 12.51 10.14
CA ALA A 134 -5.46 11.19 9.94
C ALA A 134 -4.03 11.09 10.49
N ASN A 135 -3.25 12.18 10.49
CA ASN A 135 -1.89 12.22 11.04
C ASN A 135 -1.86 12.39 12.57
N GLY A 136 -3.01 12.65 13.24
CA GLY A 136 -3.12 12.82 14.68
C GLY A 136 -2.93 14.22 15.21
N PHE A 137 -2.84 15.19 14.35
CA PHE A 137 -2.88 16.60 14.69
C PHE A 137 -4.23 17.23 14.30
N GLY A 138 -4.60 18.31 14.98
CA GLY A 138 -5.82 19.06 14.64
C GLY A 138 -7.11 18.54 15.29
N GLY A 139 -7.07 17.45 16.06
CA GLY A 139 -8.23 16.92 16.76
C GLY A 139 -8.37 15.41 16.70
N ASN A 140 -9.54 14.91 17.10
CA ASN A 140 -9.85 13.48 17.03
C ASN A 140 -10.01 13.02 15.57
N ALA A 141 -9.39 11.90 15.25
CA ALA A 141 -9.61 11.26 13.95
C ALA A 141 -11.10 10.87 13.81
N THR A 142 -11.68 11.11 12.64
CA THR A 142 -13.11 10.84 12.42
C THR A 142 -13.33 10.31 11.01
N TRP A 143 -13.99 9.15 10.90
CA TRP A 143 -14.39 8.56 9.63
C TRP A 143 -15.69 9.19 9.13
N THR A 144 -15.76 9.46 7.84
CA THR A 144 -16.96 9.91 7.13
C THR A 144 -17.04 9.16 5.80
N GLN A 145 -18.16 8.51 5.52
CA GLN A 145 -18.44 7.99 4.20
C GLN A 145 -18.85 9.14 3.29
N LEU A 146 -18.22 9.26 2.14
CA LEU A 146 -18.59 10.26 1.14
C LEU A 146 -19.66 9.68 0.21
N SER A 147 -20.49 10.55 -0.34
CA SER A 147 -21.56 10.21 -1.29
C SER A 147 -21.32 10.94 -2.61
N PRO A 148 -20.36 10.47 -3.44
CA PRO A 148 -20.08 11.11 -4.70
C PRO A 148 -21.24 11.03 -5.68
N SER A 149 -21.40 12.06 -6.51
CA SER A 149 -22.25 12.04 -7.69
C SER A 149 -21.52 11.47 -8.91
N GLY A 150 -22.17 11.36 -10.08
CA GLY A 150 -21.56 10.94 -11.33
C GLY A 150 -21.49 9.43 -11.56
N GLY A 151 -21.99 8.64 -10.61
CA GLY A 151 -21.95 7.16 -10.62
C GLY A 151 -20.54 6.65 -10.28
N PRO A 152 -20.42 5.78 -9.28
CA PRO A 152 -19.10 5.25 -8.92
C PRO A 152 -18.58 4.29 -9.98
N PRO A 153 -17.24 4.10 -10.07
CA PRO A 153 -16.69 2.97 -10.79
C PRO A 153 -17.30 1.64 -10.31
N PRO A 154 -17.34 0.59 -11.13
CA PRO A 154 -17.69 -0.75 -10.67
C PRO A 154 -16.89 -1.14 -9.43
N ALA A 155 -17.49 -1.90 -8.53
CA ALA A 155 -16.83 -2.42 -7.32
C ALA A 155 -15.57 -3.21 -7.69
N ARG A 156 -14.45 -2.93 -7.01
CA ARG A 156 -13.13 -3.43 -7.40
C ARG A 156 -12.14 -3.55 -6.25
N ASN A 157 -11.09 -4.33 -6.49
CA ASN A 157 -9.90 -4.39 -5.64
C ASN A 157 -8.63 -4.37 -6.49
N GLU A 158 -7.45 -4.25 -5.84
CA GLU A 158 -6.13 -4.31 -6.48
C GLU A 158 -5.94 -3.32 -7.63
N GLN A 159 -6.75 -2.27 -7.66
CA GLN A 159 -6.62 -1.14 -8.59
C GLN A 159 -5.45 -0.24 -8.20
N GLY A 160 -4.88 0.43 -9.19
CA GLY A 160 -4.02 1.59 -8.96
C GLY A 160 -4.87 2.78 -8.50
N GLY A 161 -4.39 3.49 -7.49
CA GLY A 161 -5.05 4.71 -7.02
C GLY A 161 -4.03 5.69 -6.47
N VAL A 162 -4.08 6.93 -6.95
CA VAL A 162 -3.22 8.03 -6.51
C VAL A 162 -4.04 9.29 -6.31
N TYR A 163 -3.60 10.12 -5.38
CA TYR A 163 -4.26 11.38 -5.06
C TYR A 163 -3.38 12.56 -5.44
N ASP A 164 -3.98 13.51 -6.16
CA ASP A 164 -3.36 14.81 -6.46
C ASP A 164 -3.88 15.87 -5.48
N PRO A 165 -3.07 16.33 -4.52
CA PRO A 165 -3.47 17.36 -3.58
C PRO A 165 -3.65 18.73 -4.24
N GLY A 166 -2.99 18.99 -5.38
CA GLY A 166 -3.09 20.25 -6.10
C GLY A 166 -4.45 20.49 -6.71
N SER A 167 -5.07 19.45 -7.26
CA SER A 167 -6.42 19.50 -7.84
C SER A 167 -7.50 18.89 -6.95
N ASN A 168 -7.15 18.33 -5.79
CA ASN A 168 -8.06 17.57 -4.92
C ASN A 168 -8.76 16.43 -5.68
N THR A 169 -8.00 15.65 -6.44
CA THR A 169 -8.51 14.59 -7.31
C THR A 169 -7.91 13.24 -6.96
N LEU A 170 -8.75 12.21 -6.81
CA LEU A 170 -8.33 10.81 -6.71
C LEU A 170 -8.47 10.16 -8.09
N MET A 171 -7.37 9.65 -8.62
CA MET A 171 -7.32 8.94 -9.90
C MET A 171 -7.27 7.44 -9.66
N ILE A 172 -8.06 6.69 -10.42
CA ILE A 172 -8.18 5.22 -10.34
C ILE A 172 -7.97 4.62 -11.72
N PHE A 173 -7.16 3.57 -11.79
CA PHE A 173 -7.00 2.74 -12.99
C PHE A 173 -7.13 1.26 -12.65
N GLY A 174 -7.79 0.48 -13.51
CA GLY A 174 -7.76 -0.97 -13.48
C GLY A 174 -8.29 -1.63 -12.19
N GLY A 175 -7.61 -2.69 -11.77
CA GLY A 175 -8.08 -3.58 -10.70
C GLY A 175 -8.96 -4.70 -11.23
N ASP A 176 -9.63 -5.45 -10.36
CA ASP A 176 -10.59 -6.48 -10.75
C ASP A 176 -11.89 -6.45 -9.90
N ASN A 177 -12.88 -7.21 -10.33
CA ASN A 177 -14.20 -7.26 -9.71
C ASN A 177 -14.33 -8.30 -8.57
N CYS A 178 -13.24 -8.74 -7.94
CA CYS A 178 -13.18 -9.84 -6.97
C CYS A 178 -13.59 -11.22 -7.52
N ASN A 179 -13.78 -11.35 -8.83
CA ASN A 179 -14.08 -12.60 -9.53
C ASN A 179 -13.12 -12.79 -10.73
N ASN A 180 -11.91 -12.26 -10.62
CA ASN A 180 -10.84 -12.36 -11.61
C ASN A 180 -11.18 -11.74 -12.98
N VAL A 181 -12.08 -10.76 -13.03
CA VAL A 181 -12.33 -9.98 -14.25
C VAL A 181 -11.65 -8.62 -14.11
N PRO A 182 -10.49 -8.43 -14.77
CA PRO A 182 -9.74 -7.17 -14.63
C PRO A 182 -10.37 -6.05 -15.43
N PHE A 183 -10.13 -4.81 -14.98
CA PHE A 183 -10.53 -3.57 -15.62
C PHE A 183 -9.35 -2.88 -16.32
N SER A 184 -9.66 -2.02 -17.32
CA SER A 184 -8.73 -1.10 -17.98
C SER A 184 -9.25 0.34 -18.01
N ASP A 185 -10.33 0.60 -17.28
CA ASP A 185 -10.97 1.91 -17.22
C ASP A 185 -10.18 2.87 -16.32
N VAL A 186 -10.30 4.16 -16.62
CA VAL A 186 -9.73 5.26 -15.86
C VAL A 186 -10.87 6.09 -15.28
N TRP A 187 -10.79 6.39 -14.00
CA TRP A 187 -11.76 7.23 -13.31
C TRP A 187 -11.08 8.30 -12.49
N VAL A 188 -11.71 9.46 -12.39
CA VAL A 188 -11.29 10.55 -11.52
C VAL A 188 -12.42 10.94 -10.58
N LEU A 189 -12.09 11.14 -9.31
CA LEU A 189 -12.98 11.70 -8.30
C LEU A 189 -12.51 13.10 -7.98
N SER A 190 -13.21 14.11 -8.43
CA SER A 190 -12.97 15.50 -8.03
C SER A 190 -13.52 15.78 -6.64
N ASN A 191 -12.99 16.80 -5.94
CA ASN A 191 -13.30 17.11 -4.54
C ASN A 191 -13.19 15.90 -3.60
N ALA A 192 -12.20 15.04 -3.86
CA ALA A 192 -12.08 13.72 -3.27
C ALA A 192 -11.87 13.73 -1.75
N ASN A 193 -11.36 14.84 -1.18
CA ASN A 193 -11.20 14.99 0.28
C ASN A 193 -12.53 15.26 1.01
N GLY A 194 -13.63 15.59 0.30
CA GLY A 194 -14.94 15.86 0.87
C GLY A 194 -15.03 17.11 1.76
N VAL A 195 -14.08 18.06 1.63
CA VAL A 195 -14.10 19.32 2.41
C VAL A 195 -14.89 20.41 1.72
N SER A 196 -14.69 20.55 0.41
CA SER A 196 -15.31 21.62 -0.39
C SER A 196 -15.88 21.05 -1.67
N GLY A 197 -17.12 21.38 -1.96
CA GLY A 197 -17.83 20.87 -3.13
C GLY A 197 -18.33 19.43 -2.97
N THR A 198 -19.16 19.00 -3.88
CA THR A 198 -19.65 17.62 -3.95
C THR A 198 -18.61 16.76 -4.64
N PRO A 199 -18.12 15.68 -4.04
CA PRO A 199 -17.28 14.72 -4.72
C PRO A 199 -18.02 14.20 -5.97
N THR A 200 -17.32 14.14 -7.11
CA THR A 200 -17.95 13.74 -8.37
C THR A 200 -17.05 12.82 -9.18
N TRP A 201 -17.56 11.63 -9.52
CA TRP A 201 -16.89 10.69 -10.39
C TRP A 201 -17.06 11.06 -11.87
N THR A 202 -15.97 10.95 -12.62
CA THR A 202 -15.93 11.08 -14.07
C THR A 202 -15.09 9.96 -14.63
N GLN A 203 -15.64 9.22 -15.60
CA GLN A 203 -14.84 8.25 -16.34
C GLN A 203 -14.07 8.97 -17.46
N LEU A 204 -12.76 8.75 -17.51
CA LEU A 204 -11.94 9.19 -18.64
C LEU A 204 -11.92 8.11 -19.71
N SER A 205 -11.76 8.50 -20.96
CA SER A 205 -11.74 7.58 -22.11
C SER A 205 -10.47 7.75 -22.94
N PRO A 206 -9.27 7.57 -22.35
CA PRO A 206 -8.03 7.61 -23.10
C PRO A 206 -7.92 6.36 -23.97
N ALA A 207 -7.54 6.52 -25.24
CA ALA A 207 -7.34 5.40 -26.17
C ALA A 207 -6.10 5.63 -27.07
N PRO A 208 -5.37 4.55 -27.43
CA PRO A 208 -5.35 3.22 -26.82
C PRO A 208 -4.60 3.23 -25.49
N GLY A 209 -4.79 2.21 -24.65
CA GLY A 209 -4.14 2.12 -23.33
C GLY A 209 -3.65 0.72 -23.00
N PRO A 210 -3.11 0.52 -21.79
CA PRO A 210 -2.63 -0.78 -21.33
C PRO A 210 -3.79 -1.79 -21.26
N GLN A 211 -3.45 -3.06 -21.42
CA GLN A 211 -4.41 -4.15 -21.20
C GLN A 211 -4.99 -4.09 -19.79
N ALA A 212 -6.23 -4.57 -19.64
CA ALA A 212 -6.88 -4.72 -18.35
C ALA A 212 -5.99 -5.53 -17.39
N ARG A 213 -5.77 -4.99 -16.17
CA ARG A 213 -4.81 -5.55 -15.21
C ARG A 213 -5.11 -5.16 -13.76
N ARG A 214 -4.58 -5.95 -12.84
CA ARG A 214 -4.62 -5.72 -11.40
C ARG A 214 -3.22 -5.82 -10.79
N SER A 215 -3.07 -5.40 -9.53
CA SER A 215 -1.85 -5.60 -8.71
C SER A 215 -0.58 -5.00 -9.32
N PHE A 216 -0.69 -3.94 -10.10
CA PHE A 216 0.43 -3.21 -10.69
C PHE A 216 0.92 -2.09 -9.77
N GLY A 217 2.13 -1.60 -10.01
CA GLY A 217 2.65 -0.40 -9.37
C GLY A 217 2.07 0.86 -10.00
N THR A 218 1.73 1.86 -9.17
CA THR A 218 1.14 3.12 -9.62
C THR A 218 1.70 4.29 -8.85
N VAL A 219 2.17 5.31 -9.56
CA VAL A 219 2.62 6.59 -9.01
C VAL A 219 2.12 7.75 -9.87
N TYR A 220 2.22 8.96 -9.34
CA TYR A 220 1.77 10.17 -10.00
C TYR A 220 2.83 11.26 -9.93
N ASP A 221 3.06 11.92 -11.07
CA ASP A 221 3.86 13.14 -11.15
C ASP A 221 2.93 14.36 -11.17
N PRO A 222 2.86 15.13 -10.07
CA PRO A 222 1.98 16.29 -10.02
C PRO A 222 2.48 17.46 -10.88
N ALA A 223 3.77 17.51 -11.21
CA ALA A 223 4.33 18.60 -12.00
C ALA A 223 3.91 18.53 -13.47
N SER A 224 3.81 17.34 -14.03
CA SER A 224 3.41 17.09 -15.42
C SER A 224 1.99 16.57 -15.57
N ASN A 225 1.26 16.31 -14.46
CA ASN A 225 -0.06 15.69 -14.45
C ASN A 225 -0.08 14.32 -15.14
N GLU A 226 0.87 13.46 -14.74
CA GLU A 226 1.04 12.14 -15.34
C GLU A 226 0.91 11.01 -14.33
N LEU A 227 0.06 10.03 -14.67
CA LEU A 227 -0.06 8.76 -13.97
C LEU A 227 0.89 7.75 -14.61
N ILE A 228 1.77 7.14 -13.83
CA ILE A 228 2.75 6.16 -14.28
C ILE A 228 2.39 4.81 -13.69
N ILE A 229 2.34 3.77 -14.52
CA ILE A 229 2.10 2.39 -14.07
C ILE A 229 3.21 1.45 -14.54
N PHE A 230 3.47 0.42 -13.75
CA PHE A 230 4.41 -0.66 -14.08
C PHE A 230 3.83 -2.02 -13.74
N GLY A 231 3.94 -2.96 -14.67
CA GLY A 231 3.70 -4.38 -14.42
C GLY A 231 2.23 -4.73 -14.17
N GLY A 232 2.01 -5.64 -13.23
CA GLY A 232 0.69 -6.18 -12.89
C GLY A 232 0.41 -7.53 -13.52
N TYR A 233 -0.83 -7.97 -13.44
CA TYR A 233 -1.27 -9.29 -13.87
C TYR A 233 -2.69 -9.25 -14.45
N ASN A 234 -2.94 -10.12 -15.42
CA ASN A 234 -4.28 -10.59 -15.77
C ASN A 234 -4.27 -12.07 -16.16
N ASP A 235 -5.42 -12.72 -16.07
CA ASP A 235 -5.52 -14.17 -16.28
C ASP A 235 -5.29 -14.60 -17.73
N SER A 236 -5.44 -13.70 -18.72
CA SER A 236 -5.24 -13.97 -20.15
C SER A 236 -3.85 -13.57 -20.65
N GLY A 237 -3.24 -12.52 -20.12
CA GLY A 237 -1.95 -11.98 -20.56
C GLY A 237 -0.77 -12.34 -19.66
N GLY A 238 -1.04 -12.89 -18.46
CA GLY A 238 -0.01 -13.21 -17.47
C GLY A 238 0.54 -11.99 -16.75
N TYR A 239 1.81 -12.05 -16.37
CA TYR A 239 2.51 -10.96 -15.71
C TYR A 239 3.10 -9.98 -16.71
N PHE A 240 3.08 -8.69 -16.37
CA PHE A 240 3.61 -7.61 -17.20
C PHE A 240 4.88 -7.01 -16.60
N ASN A 241 5.72 -6.40 -17.45
CA ASN A 241 6.87 -5.56 -17.08
C ASN A 241 6.94 -4.29 -17.92
N ASP A 242 5.85 -3.93 -18.56
CA ASP A 242 5.71 -2.70 -19.33
C ASP A 242 5.51 -1.48 -18.42
N VAL A 243 5.90 -0.33 -18.92
CA VAL A 243 5.67 0.99 -18.31
C VAL A 243 4.73 1.76 -19.19
N TRP A 244 3.70 2.34 -18.60
CA TRP A 244 2.76 3.22 -19.28
C TRP A 244 2.60 4.52 -18.52
N VAL A 245 2.42 5.59 -19.29
CA VAL A 245 2.18 6.94 -18.77
C VAL A 245 0.87 7.48 -19.32
N LEU A 246 0.00 7.96 -18.44
CA LEU A 246 -1.23 8.67 -18.82
C LEU A 246 -1.04 10.16 -18.58
N SER A 247 -1.04 10.95 -19.66
CA SER A 247 -1.03 12.41 -19.56
C SER A 247 -2.42 12.98 -19.21
N ASN A 248 -2.46 14.17 -18.61
CA ASN A 248 -3.69 14.81 -18.13
C ASN A 248 -4.54 13.89 -17.25
N ALA A 249 -3.87 13.12 -16.40
CA ALA A 249 -4.45 12.00 -15.67
C ALA A 249 -5.51 12.40 -14.63
N ASN A 250 -5.44 13.63 -14.09
CA ASN A 250 -6.44 14.16 -13.16
C ASN A 250 -7.71 14.69 -13.86
N GLY A 251 -7.82 14.52 -15.20
CA GLY A 251 -8.95 14.96 -16.01
C GLY A 251 -8.96 16.44 -16.35
N THR A 252 -7.87 17.15 -16.07
CA THR A 252 -7.72 18.58 -16.39
C THR A 252 -6.51 18.81 -17.30
N GLY A 253 -6.47 19.95 -17.97
CA GLY A 253 -5.31 20.37 -18.79
C GLY A 253 -5.31 19.88 -20.24
N GLY A 254 -6.17 18.94 -20.61
CA GLY A 254 -6.25 18.43 -21.97
C GLY A 254 -6.91 17.07 -22.09
N THR A 255 -6.83 16.46 -23.28
CA THR A 255 -7.30 15.09 -23.49
C THR A 255 -6.32 14.10 -22.89
N PRO A 256 -6.76 13.16 -22.03
CA PRO A 256 -5.89 12.11 -21.50
C PRO A 256 -5.40 11.16 -22.61
N VAL A 257 -4.11 10.85 -22.62
CA VAL A 257 -3.51 9.95 -23.63
C VAL A 257 -2.55 8.99 -22.95
N TRP A 258 -2.69 7.69 -23.23
CA TRP A 258 -1.73 6.67 -22.80
C TRP A 258 -0.55 6.60 -23.77
N THR A 259 0.65 6.54 -23.20
CA THR A 259 1.91 6.30 -23.91
C THR A 259 2.66 5.16 -23.27
N GLN A 260 3.01 4.13 -24.04
CA GLN A 260 3.90 3.08 -23.57
C GLN A 260 5.35 3.55 -23.67
N LEU A 261 6.10 3.48 -22.58
CA LEU A 261 7.52 3.79 -22.60
C LEU A 261 8.32 2.57 -23.08
N SER A 262 9.49 2.86 -23.66
CA SER A 262 10.47 1.84 -24.09
C SER A 262 11.80 2.07 -23.34
N PRO A 263 11.88 1.73 -22.05
CA PRO A 263 13.09 1.96 -21.28
C PRO A 263 14.26 1.14 -21.79
N THR A 264 15.45 1.71 -21.69
CA THR A 264 16.73 1.04 -21.93
C THR A 264 17.26 0.35 -20.67
N GLY A 265 18.36 -0.40 -20.79
CA GLY A 265 18.99 -1.15 -19.69
C GLY A 265 18.39 -2.53 -19.49
N SER A 266 18.80 -3.20 -18.41
CA SER A 266 18.20 -4.46 -17.99
C SER A 266 16.79 -4.17 -17.43
N LEU A 267 15.80 -4.94 -17.84
CA LEU A 267 14.43 -4.75 -17.37
C LEU A 267 14.15 -5.61 -16.13
N PRO A 268 13.40 -5.10 -15.15
CA PRO A 268 12.84 -5.96 -14.09
C PRO A 268 12.00 -7.08 -14.70
N ALA A 269 12.04 -8.28 -14.11
CA ALA A 269 11.18 -9.38 -14.51
C ALA A 269 9.69 -8.95 -14.38
N ALA A 270 8.85 -9.49 -15.28
CA ALA A 270 7.40 -9.28 -15.23
C ALA A 270 6.84 -9.74 -13.89
N ARG A 271 6.04 -8.90 -13.24
CA ARG A 271 5.58 -9.13 -11.86
C ARG A 271 4.33 -8.35 -11.48
N ALA A 272 3.65 -8.85 -10.45
CA ALA A 272 2.52 -8.20 -9.81
C ALA A 272 2.75 -8.04 -8.30
N ASN A 273 1.84 -7.37 -7.59
CA ASN A 273 1.87 -7.20 -6.13
C ASN A 273 3.18 -6.60 -5.59
N LEU A 274 3.82 -5.80 -6.40
CA LEU A 274 5.02 -5.03 -6.09
C LEU A 274 4.64 -3.70 -5.43
N SER A 275 5.62 -2.98 -4.91
CA SER A 275 5.45 -1.57 -4.55
C SER A 275 6.31 -0.69 -5.43
N VAL A 276 5.80 0.52 -5.71
CA VAL A 276 6.54 1.59 -6.37
C VAL A 276 6.42 2.88 -5.59
N THR A 277 7.45 3.71 -5.68
CA THR A 277 7.47 5.08 -5.17
C THR A 277 8.05 6.01 -6.23
N TYR A 278 7.77 7.31 -6.12
CA TYR A 278 8.22 8.29 -7.08
C TYR A 278 8.88 9.47 -6.39
N ASP A 279 10.02 9.88 -6.93
CA ASP A 279 10.70 11.13 -6.57
C ASP A 279 10.47 12.15 -7.68
N PRO A 280 9.61 13.16 -7.45
CA PRO A 280 9.33 14.18 -8.46
C PRO A 280 10.52 15.11 -8.75
N THR A 281 11.47 15.19 -7.84
CA THR A 281 12.65 16.07 -8.01
C THR A 281 13.62 15.51 -9.04
N SER A 282 13.84 14.20 -9.02
CA SER A 282 14.74 13.51 -9.95
C SER A 282 14.01 12.87 -11.13
N ASN A 283 12.68 12.83 -11.13
CA ASN A 283 11.85 12.07 -12.08
C ASN A 283 12.22 10.58 -12.08
N HIS A 284 12.38 9.99 -10.88
CA HIS A 284 12.73 8.60 -10.71
C HIS A 284 11.60 7.81 -10.06
N MET A 285 11.28 6.65 -10.63
CA MET A 285 10.40 5.67 -10.01
C MET A 285 11.22 4.52 -9.45
N THR A 286 11.04 4.23 -8.16
CA THR A 286 11.69 3.10 -7.48
C THR A 286 10.69 1.98 -7.30
N LEU A 287 11.09 0.77 -7.68
CA LEU A 287 10.33 -0.48 -7.57
C LEU A 287 10.98 -1.38 -6.54
N PHE A 288 10.18 -2.11 -5.76
CA PHE A 288 10.64 -3.18 -4.88
C PHE A 288 9.73 -4.40 -4.89
N GLY A 289 10.34 -5.59 -4.94
CA GLY A 289 9.71 -6.89 -4.70
C GLY A 289 8.61 -7.27 -5.70
N GLY A 290 7.60 -7.99 -5.23
CA GLY A 290 6.49 -8.50 -6.04
C GLY A 290 6.57 -10.01 -6.26
N ILE A 291 5.70 -10.52 -7.13
CA ILE A 291 5.58 -11.97 -7.42
C ILE A 291 5.34 -12.22 -8.91
N ALA A 292 5.88 -13.32 -9.42
CA ALA A 292 5.52 -13.93 -10.69
C ALA A 292 5.44 -15.45 -10.56
N GLY A 293 4.26 -16.00 -10.76
CA GLY A 293 3.99 -17.42 -10.47
C GLY A 293 4.27 -17.73 -9.00
N ASN A 294 5.22 -18.61 -8.75
CA ASN A 294 5.65 -18.99 -7.40
C ASN A 294 6.95 -18.27 -6.95
N THR A 295 7.44 -17.33 -7.73
CA THR A 295 8.67 -16.60 -7.41
C THR A 295 8.36 -15.27 -6.77
N LEU A 296 8.76 -15.08 -5.51
CA LEU A 296 8.79 -13.79 -4.84
C LEU A 296 10.12 -13.09 -5.10
N PHE A 297 10.08 -11.78 -5.22
CA PHE A 297 11.24 -10.93 -5.45
C PHE A 297 11.59 -10.11 -4.20
N ASN A 298 12.88 -9.77 -4.06
CA ASN A 298 13.41 -8.81 -3.08
C ASN A 298 14.41 -7.84 -3.71
N ASP A 299 14.42 -7.77 -5.03
CA ASP A 299 15.21 -6.83 -5.80
C ASP A 299 14.59 -5.43 -5.77
N ALA A 300 15.42 -4.42 -5.93
CA ALA A 300 15.03 -3.03 -6.06
C ALA A 300 15.56 -2.46 -7.37
N TRP A 301 14.73 -1.65 -8.04
CA TRP A 301 15.05 -1.06 -9.35
C TRP A 301 14.67 0.40 -9.37
N VAL A 302 15.42 1.20 -10.14
CA VAL A 302 15.07 2.59 -10.43
C VAL A 302 14.86 2.75 -11.93
N LEU A 303 13.76 3.39 -12.28
CA LEU A 303 13.49 3.92 -13.61
C LEU A 303 13.76 5.43 -13.60
N THR A 304 14.74 5.87 -14.37
CA THR A 304 14.99 7.29 -14.62
C THR A 304 14.04 7.82 -15.69
N HIS A 305 13.75 9.13 -15.68
CA HIS A 305 12.82 9.76 -16.61
C HIS A 305 11.47 9.00 -16.67
N ALA A 306 10.97 8.62 -15.50
CA ALA A 306 9.86 7.69 -15.36
C ALA A 306 8.54 8.22 -15.92
N ASN A 307 8.36 9.55 -16.01
CA ASN A 307 7.24 10.20 -16.67
C ASN A 307 7.40 10.30 -18.22
N GLY A 308 8.49 9.77 -18.78
CA GLY A 308 8.78 9.82 -20.22
C GLY A 308 9.33 11.16 -20.72
N MET A 309 9.58 12.11 -19.83
CA MET A 309 10.09 13.45 -20.19
C MET A 309 11.54 13.67 -19.72
N GLY A 310 12.21 14.60 -20.40
CA GLY A 310 13.55 15.07 -19.98
C GLY A 310 14.70 14.18 -20.43
N GLY A 311 14.43 12.98 -20.96
CA GLY A 311 15.45 12.07 -21.45
C GLY A 311 14.91 10.69 -21.80
N THR A 312 15.80 9.74 -22.11
CA THR A 312 15.42 8.35 -22.37
C THR A 312 15.24 7.61 -21.06
N PRO A 313 14.06 7.02 -20.78
CA PRO A 313 13.86 6.17 -19.61
C PRO A 313 14.87 5.02 -19.59
N ALA A 314 15.42 4.73 -18.42
CA ALA A 314 16.38 3.63 -18.25
C ALA A 314 16.20 2.94 -16.90
N TRP A 315 16.18 1.61 -16.91
CA TRP A 315 16.16 0.80 -15.69
C TRP A 315 17.57 0.50 -15.19
N THR A 316 17.74 0.60 -13.91
CA THR A 316 18.96 0.19 -13.19
C THR A 316 18.56 -0.56 -11.92
N GLU A 317 19.15 -1.74 -11.71
CA GLU A 317 18.97 -2.48 -10.45
C GLU A 317 19.80 -1.82 -9.34
N ILE A 318 19.16 -1.61 -8.19
CA ILE A 318 19.83 -1.09 -6.99
C ILE A 318 20.41 -2.30 -6.24
N THR A 319 21.70 -2.27 -5.94
CA THR A 319 22.35 -3.22 -5.04
C THR A 319 22.55 -2.54 -3.69
N PRO A 320 21.69 -2.79 -2.68
CA PRO A 320 21.87 -2.20 -1.36
C PRO A 320 23.20 -2.63 -0.74
N ALA A 321 23.89 -1.69 -0.11
CA ALA A 321 25.15 -1.95 0.59
C ALA A 321 24.98 -2.76 1.90
N SER A 322 23.76 -2.92 2.37
CA SER A 322 23.43 -3.64 3.61
C SER A 322 23.39 -5.16 3.38
N ASN A 323 23.95 -5.91 4.32
CA ASN A 323 23.81 -7.37 4.36
C ASN A 323 22.46 -7.84 4.92
N VAL A 324 21.61 -6.92 5.39
CA VAL A 324 20.26 -7.20 5.91
C VAL A 324 19.25 -6.72 4.88
N LEU A 325 18.83 -7.63 4.01
CA LEU A 325 17.80 -7.39 3.01
C LEU A 325 16.44 -7.89 3.51
N PRO A 326 15.33 -7.24 3.10
CA PRO A 326 14.01 -7.81 3.30
C PRO A 326 13.93 -9.20 2.65
N LEU A 327 13.22 -10.13 3.29
CA LEU A 327 12.87 -11.39 2.61
C LEU A 327 12.08 -11.10 1.33
N PRO A 328 12.21 -11.94 0.27
CA PRO A 328 11.39 -11.84 -0.92
C PRO A 328 9.91 -11.77 -0.55
N ARG A 329 9.20 -10.77 -1.08
CA ARG A 329 7.82 -10.48 -0.64
C ARG A 329 6.95 -9.85 -1.70
N ALA A 330 5.63 -9.98 -1.52
CA ALA A 330 4.60 -9.36 -2.33
C ALA A 330 3.48 -8.79 -1.47
N VAL A 331 2.58 -8.02 -2.05
CA VAL A 331 1.39 -7.43 -1.39
C VAL A 331 1.75 -6.52 -0.20
N HIS A 332 3.03 -6.14 -0.08
CA HIS A 332 3.50 -5.11 0.83
C HIS A 332 3.16 -3.72 0.29
N ARG A 333 3.35 -2.70 1.09
CA ARG A 333 3.23 -1.30 0.66
C ARG A 333 4.49 -0.53 0.98
N ALA A 334 4.71 0.53 0.21
CA ALA A 334 5.83 1.43 0.41
C ALA A 334 5.39 2.89 0.30
N VAL A 335 6.11 3.75 0.99
CA VAL A 335 6.05 5.21 0.85
C VAL A 335 7.45 5.78 0.72
N TYR A 336 7.55 6.96 0.16
CA TYR A 336 8.81 7.66 -0.06
C TYR A 336 8.84 9.00 0.68
N ASN A 337 9.94 9.23 1.35
CA ASN A 337 10.28 10.52 1.94
C ASN A 337 11.35 11.20 1.07
N ALA A 338 10.92 12.17 0.27
CA ALA A 338 11.81 12.89 -0.65
C ALA A 338 12.92 13.69 0.08
N THR A 339 12.62 14.22 1.28
CA THR A 339 13.60 15.00 2.05
C THR A 339 14.79 14.16 2.50
N SER A 340 14.56 12.90 2.88
CA SER A 340 15.62 12.00 3.34
C SER A 340 16.07 10.99 2.29
N ASN A 341 15.45 10.97 1.11
CA ASN A 341 15.62 9.97 0.05
C ASN A 341 15.49 8.54 0.58
N VAL A 342 14.40 8.28 1.32
CA VAL A 342 14.15 6.98 1.95
C VAL A 342 12.82 6.40 1.49
N MET A 343 12.85 5.18 0.98
CA MET A 343 11.67 4.35 0.77
C MET A 343 11.44 3.49 2.01
N THR A 344 10.27 3.57 2.62
CA THR A 344 9.86 2.73 3.75
C THR A 344 8.88 1.68 3.29
N ILE A 345 9.17 0.42 3.58
CA ILE A 345 8.39 -0.76 3.23
C ILE A 345 7.78 -1.34 4.49
N PHE A 346 6.51 -1.75 4.45
CA PHE A 346 5.84 -2.42 5.56
C PHE A 346 5.02 -3.61 5.10
N GLY A 347 5.08 -4.71 5.88
CA GLY A 347 4.22 -5.86 5.76
C GLY A 347 4.43 -6.70 4.50
N GLY A 348 3.33 -7.29 4.03
CA GLY A 348 3.31 -8.18 2.87
C GLY A 348 3.33 -9.65 3.22
N ILE A 349 3.34 -10.48 2.19
CA ILE A 349 3.49 -11.93 2.27
C ILE A 349 4.90 -12.34 1.86
N PHE A 350 5.43 -13.36 2.51
CA PHE A 350 6.67 -14.06 2.15
C PHE A 350 6.40 -15.58 2.16
N ASN A 351 7.31 -16.41 1.63
CA ASN A 351 7.13 -17.84 1.40
C ASN A 351 5.96 -18.14 0.45
N PRO A 352 6.21 -18.13 -0.89
CA PRO A 352 5.17 -18.38 -1.88
C PRO A 352 4.67 -19.84 -1.84
N PRO A 353 3.47 -20.12 -2.41
CA PRO A 353 3.00 -21.48 -2.59
C PRO A 353 4.03 -22.40 -3.26
N PRO A 354 4.12 -23.71 -2.93
CA PRO A 354 3.18 -24.45 -2.07
C PRO A 354 3.43 -24.33 -0.56
N ALA A 355 4.48 -23.62 -0.13
CA ALA A 355 4.65 -23.32 1.29
C ALA A 355 3.52 -22.39 1.77
N THR A 356 3.12 -22.50 3.02
CA THR A 356 2.14 -21.59 3.62
C THR A 356 2.68 -20.17 3.56
N ALA A 357 2.00 -19.29 2.82
CA ALA A 357 2.35 -17.88 2.77
C ALA A 357 2.09 -17.25 4.14
N LEU A 358 3.09 -16.58 4.67
CA LEU A 358 3.04 -15.91 5.97
C LEU A 358 2.98 -14.41 5.75
N VAL A 359 2.15 -13.72 6.49
CA VAL A 359 2.13 -12.26 6.55
C VAL A 359 3.13 -11.74 7.58
N THR A 360 3.67 -10.55 7.35
CA THR A 360 4.64 -9.93 8.25
C THR A 360 4.20 -8.54 8.71
N SER A 361 4.79 -8.05 9.79
CA SER A 361 4.65 -6.69 10.32
C SER A 361 5.98 -5.95 10.43
N ASP A 362 7.00 -6.44 9.74
CA ASP A 362 8.31 -5.80 9.71
C ASP A 362 8.31 -4.50 8.91
N VAL A 363 9.20 -3.60 9.27
CA VAL A 363 9.47 -2.34 8.59
C VAL A 363 10.89 -2.37 8.06
N PHE A 364 11.08 -2.08 6.79
CA PHE A 364 12.39 -1.89 6.18
C PHE A 364 12.50 -0.52 5.54
N MET A 365 13.71 0.00 5.50
CA MET A 365 14.02 1.28 4.90
C MET A 365 15.17 1.15 3.92
N LEU A 366 14.95 1.63 2.70
CA LEU A 366 15.97 1.75 1.67
C LEU A 366 16.38 3.22 1.59
N SER A 367 17.61 3.53 1.99
CA SER A 367 18.21 4.85 1.80
C SER A 367 18.73 5.00 0.36
N HIS A 368 18.84 6.26 -0.11
CA HIS A 368 19.20 6.56 -1.51
C HIS A 368 18.26 5.83 -2.48
N ALA A 369 16.99 5.79 -2.14
CA ALA A 369 15.99 4.97 -2.82
C ALA A 369 15.74 5.40 -4.27
N ASN A 370 16.02 6.66 -4.62
CA ASN A 370 15.94 7.16 -6.00
C ASN A 370 17.19 6.83 -6.83
N GLY A 371 18.16 6.08 -6.29
CA GLY A 371 19.37 5.68 -6.99
C GLY A 371 20.48 6.76 -7.03
N GLN A 372 20.37 7.83 -6.21
CA GLN A 372 21.33 8.93 -6.14
C GLN A 372 21.92 9.09 -4.74
#